data_3d39d76d8a97882222845763a6cdb32d
#
_entry.id   3d39d76d8a97882222845763a6cdb32d
#
_cell.length_a   1.000
_cell.length_b   1.000
_cell.length_c   1.000
_cell.angle_alpha   90.00
_cell.angle_beta   90.00
_cell.angle_gamma   90.00
#
_symmetry.space_group_name_H-M   'P 1'
#
loop_
_entity.id
_entity.type
_entity.pdbx_description
1 polymer ?
#
loop_
_entity_poly.entity_id
_entity_poly.type
_entity_poly.pdbx_seq_one_letter_code
_entity_poly.pdbx_strand_id
1 'polypeptide(L)'
;MPNCTFHIVDAFTAVPFTGNPCAVVTDADGIDPSDMLRIARETNAPETAFVLASDKADVRVRYFMPRGEIPFAGHPTIATGHLLRELGVLKPGTAWFEFAIGVLPVDIRPDRVIMTQPPAVPDTCVDAGTTAQALGLQASDLREGLPCQLMRGGVSFLMVPVRELAALRRINMDRPALKAVLAPLGVSAAYVFAPEGVEPETDVHARLIDPDNAGEDPFTGSAAGCMASYMHAHGLCSGTRIRLEQGHILDRPGTGELELILAPDSGKLDAVRLGGTAVSSASGTLRW
;
A
#
# COMPACT_ATOMS: atom_id res chain seq x y z
N MET A 1 -12.22 21.90 -25.71
CA MET A 1 -11.38 21.57 -24.57
C MET A 1 -11.32 20.05 -24.47
N PRO A 2 -10.15 19.44 -24.32
CA PRO A 2 -10.05 18.03 -24.00
C PRO A 2 -10.80 17.72 -22.70
N ASN A 3 -11.27 16.50 -22.55
CA ASN A 3 -11.93 16.05 -21.33
C ASN A 3 -11.70 14.56 -21.12
N CYS A 4 -11.81 14.10 -19.89
CA CYS A 4 -11.80 12.68 -19.54
C CYS A 4 -12.77 12.40 -18.39
N THR A 5 -13.20 11.15 -18.29
CA THR A 5 -13.97 10.66 -17.14
C THR A 5 -13.01 10.25 -16.04
N PHE A 6 -13.29 10.66 -14.81
CA PHE A 6 -12.56 10.20 -13.63
C PHE A 6 -13.51 9.63 -12.59
N HIS A 7 -12.99 8.75 -11.78
CA HIS A 7 -13.67 8.15 -10.64
C HIS A 7 -12.77 8.27 -9.41
N ILE A 8 -13.37 8.44 -8.24
CA ILE A 8 -12.68 8.25 -6.95
C ILE A 8 -13.10 6.89 -6.42
N VAL A 9 -12.12 6.05 -6.18
CA VAL A 9 -12.30 4.69 -5.67
C VAL A 9 -11.51 4.56 -4.38
N ASP A 10 -12.22 4.26 -3.30
CA ASP A 10 -11.61 4.02 -1.99
C ASP A 10 -11.21 2.53 -1.91
N ALA A 11 -9.91 2.25 -1.90
CA ALA A 11 -9.37 0.89 -1.80
C ALA A 11 -9.24 0.44 -0.34
N PHE A 12 -9.26 -0.88 -0.12
CA PHE A 12 -9.18 -1.53 1.18
C PHE A 12 -10.36 -1.23 2.12
N THR A 13 -11.52 -0.97 1.54
CA THR A 13 -12.76 -0.73 2.29
C THR A 13 -13.98 -1.09 1.44
N ALA A 14 -15.10 -1.35 2.12
CA ALA A 14 -16.43 -1.44 1.51
C ALA A 14 -17.30 -0.21 1.83
N VAL A 15 -16.79 0.76 2.60
CA VAL A 15 -17.52 1.95 3.04
C VAL A 15 -16.93 3.18 2.36
N PRO A 16 -17.72 3.96 1.60
CA PRO A 16 -17.24 5.19 0.97
C PRO A 16 -16.60 6.15 1.98
N PHE A 17 -15.57 6.89 1.51
CA PHE A 17 -14.83 7.89 2.30
C PHE A 17 -13.96 7.32 3.41
N THR A 18 -13.71 6.02 3.39
CA THR A 18 -12.73 5.32 4.24
C THR A 18 -11.66 4.66 3.37
N GLY A 19 -10.73 3.88 3.96
CA GLY A 19 -9.64 3.26 3.21
C GLY A 19 -8.74 4.26 2.48
N ASN A 20 -8.11 3.83 1.39
CA ASN A 20 -7.15 4.64 0.63
C ASN A 20 -7.73 5.11 -0.71
N PRO A 21 -7.98 6.43 -0.91
CA PRO A 21 -8.59 6.93 -2.12
C PRO A 21 -7.59 6.94 -3.29
N CYS A 22 -8.08 6.53 -4.46
CA CYS A 22 -7.38 6.62 -5.73
C CYS A 22 -8.28 7.32 -6.75
N ALA A 23 -7.74 8.30 -7.46
CA ALA A 23 -8.41 8.80 -8.66
C ALA A 23 -8.09 7.87 -9.83
N VAL A 24 -9.11 7.43 -10.57
CA VAL A 24 -8.95 6.54 -11.73
C VAL A 24 -9.55 7.21 -12.97
N VAL A 25 -8.72 7.44 -13.97
CA VAL A 25 -9.11 7.97 -15.29
C VAL A 25 -9.19 6.81 -16.25
N THR A 26 -10.39 6.52 -16.76
CA THR A 26 -10.66 5.29 -17.54
C THR A 26 -10.36 5.41 -19.03
N ASP A 27 -10.39 6.63 -19.59
CA ASP A 27 -10.21 6.89 -21.03
C ASP A 27 -8.96 7.76 -21.22
N ALA A 28 -7.77 7.21 -20.89
CA ALA A 28 -6.54 7.98 -20.85
C ALA A 28 -5.71 7.94 -22.12
N ASP A 29 -6.19 7.21 -23.16
CA ASP A 29 -5.50 7.16 -24.45
C ASP A 29 -5.43 8.57 -25.09
N GLY A 30 -4.22 8.97 -25.48
CA GLY A 30 -3.98 10.29 -26.07
C GLY A 30 -3.80 11.45 -25.07
N ILE A 31 -3.89 11.21 -23.75
CA ILE A 31 -3.52 12.21 -22.75
C ILE A 31 -2.00 12.27 -22.64
N ASP A 32 -1.42 13.45 -22.82
CA ASP A 32 0.02 13.64 -22.66
C ASP A 32 0.47 13.43 -21.21
N PRO A 33 1.67 12.88 -20.96
CA PRO A 33 2.19 12.68 -19.59
C PRO A 33 2.23 13.95 -18.74
N SER A 34 2.44 15.11 -19.36
CA SER A 34 2.40 16.40 -18.68
C SER A 34 0.99 16.74 -18.18
N ASP A 35 -0.04 16.41 -18.96
CA ASP A 35 -1.43 16.61 -18.55
C ASP A 35 -1.89 15.55 -17.54
N MET A 36 -1.42 14.29 -17.64
CA MET A 36 -1.62 13.29 -16.61
C MET A 36 -1.09 13.77 -15.25
N LEU A 37 0.11 14.38 -15.23
CA LEU A 37 0.65 14.95 -13.99
C LEU A 37 -0.16 16.15 -13.46
N ARG A 38 -0.67 16.99 -14.35
CA ARG A 38 -1.57 18.10 -13.97
C ARG A 38 -2.87 17.60 -13.37
N ILE A 39 -3.47 16.58 -14.00
CA ILE A 39 -4.68 15.91 -13.50
C ILE A 39 -4.42 15.29 -12.12
N ALA A 40 -3.28 14.60 -11.93
CA ALA A 40 -2.92 14.01 -10.65
C ALA A 40 -2.76 15.08 -9.54
N ARG A 41 -2.25 16.27 -9.86
CA ARG A 41 -2.17 17.39 -8.94
C ARG A 41 -3.53 18.02 -8.62
N GLU A 42 -4.41 18.10 -9.62
CA GLU A 42 -5.75 18.66 -9.46
C GLU A 42 -6.67 17.77 -8.64
N THR A 43 -6.65 16.46 -8.90
CA THR A 43 -7.40 15.46 -8.11
C THR A 43 -6.92 15.40 -6.66
N ASN A 44 -5.65 15.70 -6.44
CA ASN A 44 -5.00 15.70 -5.12
C ASN A 44 -5.22 14.41 -4.31
N ALA A 45 -5.51 13.31 -5.00
CA ALA A 45 -5.49 11.98 -4.40
C ALA A 45 -4.04 11.54 -4.13
N PRO A 46 -3.78 10.63 -3.17
CA PRO A 46 -2.44 10.08 -2.97
C PRO A 46 -1.80 9.61 -4.27
N GLU A 47 -2.55 8.87 -5.08
CA GLU A 47 -2.20 8.49 -6.45
C GLU A 47 -3.40 8.63 -7.40
N THR A 48 -3.06 8.86 -8.66
CA THR A 48 -4.01 8.83 -9.79
C THR A 48 -3.59 7.76 -10.78
N ALA A 49 -4.50 6.86 -11.10
CA ALA A 49 -4.34 5.81 -12.10
C ALA A 49 -4.90 6.27 -13.45
N PHE A 50 -4.14 6.06 -14.52
CA PHE A 50 -4.58 6.29 -15.88
C PHE A 50 -4.65 4.95 -16.61
N VAL A 51 -5.84 4.60 -17.09
CA VAL A 51 -6.12 3.34 -17.81
C VAL A 51 -6.02 3.60 -19.31
N LEU A 52 -5.19 2.82 -19.98
CA LEU A 52 -4.91 2.90 -21.41
C LEU A 52 -5.09 1.53 -22.06
N ALA A 53 -5.25 1.53 -23.38
CA ALA A 53 -5.18 0.32 -24.19
C ALA A 53 -3.78 -0.32 -24.10
N SER A 54 -3.72 -1.64 -24.23
CA SER A 54 -2.48 -2.42 -24.27
C SER A 54 -2.52 -3.43 -25.41
N ASP A 55 -1.38 -3.57 -26.10
CA ASP A 55 -1.16 -4.65 -27.08
C ASP A 55 -0.58 -5.93 -26.44
N LYS A 56 -0.27 -5.88 -25.11
CA LYS A 56 0.45 -6.94 -24.41
C LYS A 56 -0.33 -7.54 -23.24
N ALA A 57 -1.39 -6.85 -22.80
CA ALA A 57 -2.12 -7.17 -21.59
C ALA A 57 -3.62 -6.82 -21.79
N ASP A 58 -4.46 -7.14 -20.81
CA ASP A 58 -5.87 -6.75 -20.85
C ASP A 58 -6.04 -5.23 -20.75
N VAL A 59 -5.18 -4.58 -19.97
CA VAL A 59 -5.11 -3.13 -19.81
C VAL A 59 -3.67 -2.68 -19.53
N ARG A 60 -3.37 -1.43 -19.89
CA ARG A 60 -2.18 -0.73 -19.44
C ARG A 60 -2.55 0.30 -18.41
N VAL A 61 -1.77 0.43 -17.34
CA VAL A 61 -2.00 1.43 -16.30
C VAL A 61 -0.72 2.22 -16.03
N ARG A 62 -0.89 3.54 -15.84
CA ARG A 62 0.17 4.45 -15.41
C ARG A 62 -0.27 5.12 -14.12
N TYR A 63 0.64 5.20 -13.17
CA TYR A 63 0.36 5.77 -11.86
C TYR A 63 1.13 7.06 -11.64
N PHE A 64 0.43 8.07 -11.15
CA PHE A 64 1.00 9.37 -10.85
C PHE A 64 0.67 9.78 -9.42
N MET A 65 1.69 10.18 -8.69
CA MET A 65 1.58 11.02 -7.51
C MET A 65 1.61 12.50 -7.93
N PRO A 66 1.19 13.45 -7.09
CA PRO A 66 1.33 14.89 -7.39
C PRO A 66 2.78 15.33 -7.70
N ARG A 67 3.78 14.54 -7.28
CA ARG A 67 5.21 14.80 -7.52
C ARG A 67 5.73 14.23 -8.85
N GLY A 68 5.07 13.24 -9.43
CA GLY A 68 5.50 12.60 -10.67
C GLY A 68 4.94 11.20 -10.88
N GLU A 69 5.30 10.61 -12.01
CA GLU A 69 4.93 9.22 -12.32
C GLU A 69 5.72 8.25 -11.46
N ILE A 70 5.05 7.17 -11.04
CA ILE A 70 5.64 6.05 -10.31
C ILE A 70 5.46 4.74 -11.09
N PRO A 71 6.44 3.82 -11.02
CA PRO A 71 6.45 2.65 -11.90
C PRO A 71 5.42 1.59 -11.51
N PHE A 72 4.99 1.58 -10.26
CA PHE A 72 4.03 0.62 -9.69
C PHE A 72 3.46 1.13 -8.37
N ALA A 73 2.19 0.78 -8.09
CA ALA A 73 1.55 1.09 -6.82
C ALA A 73 0.49 0.04 -6.44
N GLY A 74 0.36 -0.26 -5.14
CA GLY A 74 -0.51 -1.31 -4.63
C GLY A 74 -1.99 -0.91 -4.61
N HIS A 75 -2.34 0.11 -3.81
CA HIS A 75 -3.74 0.49 -3.67
C HIS A 75 -4.38 0.99 -4.97
N PRO A 76 -3.67 1.70 -5.88
CA PRO A 76 -4.22 2.05 -7.18
C PRO A 76 -4.53 0.84 -8.05
N THR A 77 -3.75 -0.25 -7.93
CA THR A 77 -4.05 -1.51 -8.64
C THR A 77 -5.35 -2.14 -8.13
N ILE A 78 -5.57 -2.16 -6.81
CA ILE A 78 -6.82 -2.63 -6.21
C ILE A 78 -8.00 -1.77 -6.66
N ALA A 79 -7.87 -0.43 -6.58
CA ALA A 79 -8.89 0.52 -7.00
C ALA A 79 -9.24 0.38 -8.50
N THR A 80 -8.22 0.32 -9.36
CA THR A 80 -8.41 0.19 -10.82
C THR A 80 -9.06 -1.14 -11.18
N GLY A 81 -8.59 -2.26 -10.61
CA GLY A 81 -9.16 -3.58 -10.85
C GLY A 81 -10.63 -3.66 -10.42
N HIS A 82 -10.97 -3.06 -9.27
CA HIS A 82 -12.35 -2.96 -8.80
C HIS A 82 -13.21 -2.16 -9.77
N LEU A 83 -12.80 -0.95 -10.15
CA LEU A 83 -13.55 -0.09 -11.04
C LEU A 83 -13.77 -0.74 -12.41
N LEU A 84 -12.73 -1.33 -13.01
CA LEU A 84 -12.86 -1.96 -14.32
C LEU A 84 -13.78 -3.18 -14.28
N ARG A 85 -13.85 -3.91 -13.16
CA ARG A 85 -14.86 -4.94 -12.93
C ARG A 85 -16.26 -4.35 -12.80
N GLU A 86 -16.43 -3.28 -12.02
CA GLU A 86 -17.71 -2.59 -11.84
C GLU A 86 -18.27 -2.07 -13.16
N LEU A 87 -17.42 -1.51 -14.01
CA LEU A 87 -17.75 -1.04 -15.35
C LEU A 87 -17.95 -2.18 -16.39
N GLY A 88 -17.73 -3.44 -16.00
CA GLY A 88 -17.86 -4.60 -16.89
C GLY A 88 -16.73 -4.75 -17.92
N VAL A 89 -15.64 -3.98 -17.79
CA VAL A 89 -14.46 -4.07 -18.65
C VAL A 89 -13.68 -5.35 -18.35
N LEU A 90 -13.48 -5.64 -17.07
CA LEU A 90 -12.85 -6.87 -16.59
C LEU A 90 -13.89 -7.81 -15.98
N LYS A 91 -13.69 -9.11 -16.20
CA LYS A 91 -14.50 -10.18 -15.60
C LYS A 91 -13.73 -10.81 -14.43
N PRO A 92 -14.45 -11.45 -13.47
CA PRO A 92 -13.78 -12.28 -12.47
C PRO A 92 -12.85 -13.32 -13.11
N GLY A 93 -11.62 -13.42 -12.60
CA GLY A 93 -10.53 -14.23 -13.12
C GLY A 93 -9.20 -13.52 -13.00
N THR A 94 -8.17 -14.08 -13.61
CA THR A 94 -6.86 -13.41 -13.70
C THR A 94 -6.89 -12.44 -14.88
N ALA A 95 -6.67 -11.16 -14.61
CA ALA A 95 -6.44 -10.12 -15.60
C ALA A 95 -4.96 -9.75 -15.65
N TRP A 96 -4.46 -9.42 -16.83
CA TRP A 96 -3.07 -9.02 -17.03
C TRP A 96 -2.99 -7.48 -17.16
N PHE A 97 -2.21 -6.88 -16.31
CA PHE A 97 -2.00 -5.43 -16.30
C PHE A 97 -0.59 -5.10 -16.77
N GLU A 98 -0.45 -4.21 -17.74
CA GLU A 98 0.83 -3.67 -18.18
C GLU A 98 1.18 -2.45 -17.32
N PHE A 99 2.19 -2.61 -16.46
CA PHE A 99 2.81 -1.55 -15.66
C PHE A 99 4.13 -1.10 -16.28
N ALA A 100 4.71 -0.02 -15.78
CA ALA A 100 6.06 0.40 -16.19
C ALA A 100 7.14 -0.66 -15.85
N ILE A 101 6.92 -1.48 -14.84
CA ILE A 101 7.82 -2.58 -14.43
C ILE A 101 7.59 -3.88 -15.20
N GLY A 102 6.61 -3.95 -16.08
CA GLY A 102 6.26 -5.14 -16.86
C GLY A 102 4.80 -5.54 -16.77
N VAL A 103 4.46 -6.67 -17.37
CA VAL A 103 3.10 -7.25 -17.33
C VAL A 103 2.98 -8.17 -16.15
N LEU A 104 2.03 -7.89 -15.25
CA LEU A 104 1.78 -8.66 -14.04
C LEU A 104 0.33 -9.10 -13.95
N PRO A 105 0.06 -10.28 -13.34
CA PRO A 105 -1.29 -10.74 -13.10
C PRO A 105 -1.92 -10.02 -11.90
N VAL A 106 -3.19 -9.69 -12.05
CA VAL A 106 -4.07 -9.17 -11.01
C VAL A 106 -5.30 -10.08 -10.95
N ASP A 107 -5.60 -10.63 -9.79
CA ASP A 107 -6.70 -11.57 -9.62
C ASP A 107 -7.98 -10.79 -9.27
N ILE A 108 -8.90 -10.74 -10.20
CA ILE A 108 -10.18 -10.04 -10.05
C ILE A 108 -11.20 -11.04 -9.48
N ARG A 109 -11.66 -10.82 -8.26
CA ARG A 109 -12.69 -11.62 -7.61
C ARG A 109 -14.03 -10.88 -7.61
N PRO A 110 -15.16 -11.57 -7.40
CA PRO A 110 -16.46 -10.91 -7.30
C PRO A 110 -16.54 -9.85 -6.20
N ASP A 111 -15.80 -10.03 -5.10
CA ASP A 111 -15.86 -9.21 -3.88
C ASP A 111 -14.59 -8.40 -3.63
N ARG A 112 -13.47 -8.75 -4.24
CA ARG A 112 -12.15 -8.12 -4.00
C ARG A 112 -11.23 -8.19 -5.20
N VAL A 113 -10.14 -7.45 -5.13
CA VAL A 113 -9.01 -7.56 -6.06
C VAL A 113 -7.80 -8.03 -5.28
N ILE A 114 -6.99 -8.92 -5.87
CA ILE A 114 -5.79 -9.47 -5.24
C ILE A 114 -4.60 -9.21 -6.15
N MET A 115 -3.56 -8.61 -5.59
CA MET A 115 -2.27 -8.44 -6.25
C MET A 115 -1.23 -9.35 -5.61
N THR A 116 -0.29 -9.82 -6.42
CA THR A 116 0.84 -10.62 -5.97
C THR A 116 2.12 -9.79 -6.07
N GLN A 117 2.93 -9.83 -5.03
CA GLN A 117 4.22 -9.14 -4.99
C GLN A 117 5.33 -10.11 -4.53
N PRO A 118 6.57 -9.92 -5.01
CA PRO A 118 7.71 -10.69 -4.52
C PRO A 118 7.88 -10.48 -3.01
N PRO A 119 8.42 -11.47 -2.28
CA PRO A 119 8.72 -11.28 -0.88
C PRO A 119 9.84 -10.26 -0.68
N ALA A 120 9.73 -9.47 0.36
CA ALA A 120 10.82 -8.61 0.79
C ALA A 120 11.85 -9.42 1.59
N VAL A 121 13.11 -9.01 1.49
CA VAL A 121 14.24 -9.69 2.13
C VAL A 121 14.72 -8.87 3.33
N PRO A 122 14.95 -9.49 4.50
CA PRO A 122 15.56 -8.83 5.65
C PRO A 122 16.95 -8.27 5.30
N ASP A 123 17.21 -7.03 5.74
CA ASP A 123 18.47 -6.33 5.57
C ASP A 123 18.92 -5.73 6.93
N THR A 124 19.47 -4.54 6.92
CA THR A 124 20.09 -3.85 8.06
C THR A 124 19.10 -3.66 9.22
N CYS A 125 19.56 -4.01 10.42
CA CYS A 125 18.90 -3.62 11.67
C CYS A 125 19.40 -2.24 12.11
N VAL A 126 18.51 -1.46 12.71
CA VAL A 126 18.84 -0.15 13.28
C VAL A 126 18.67 -0.15 14.79
N ASP A 127 19.27 0.83 15.47
CA ASP A 127 19.14 0.97 16.91
C ASP A 127 17.68 1.24 17.31
N ALA A 128 17.16 0.37 18.16
CA ALA A 128 15.77 0.41 18.60
C ALA A 128 15.47 1.66 19.46
N GLY A 129 16.41 2.08 20.31
CA GLY A 129 16.23 3.24 21.18
C GLY A 129 16.15 4.55 20.38
N THR A 130 17.07 4.75 19.45
CA THR A 130 17.09 5.91 18.55
C THR A 130 15.85 5.94 17.67
N THR A 131 15.40 4.76 17.15
CA THR A 131 14.21 4.66 16.32
C THR A 131 12.95 4.98 17.12
N ALA A 132 12.81 4.44 18.33
CA ALA A 132 11.67 4.76 19.21
C ALA A 132 11.64 6.26 19.53
N GLN A 133 12.76 6.85 19.92
CA GLN A 133 12.84 8.28 20.22
C GLN A 133 12.44 9.15 19.00
N ALA A 134 12.88 8.79 17.81
CA ALA A 134 12.52 9.50 16.57
C ALA A 134 11.00 9.42 16.25
N LEU A 135 10.33 8.38 16.73
CA LEU A 135 8.87 8.21 16.63
C LEU A 135 8.11 8.85 17.82
N GLY A 136 8.81 9.46 18.79
CA GLY A 136 8.20 9.99 20.01
C GLY A 136 7.77 8.91 20.99
N LEU A 137 8.38 7.73 20.91
CA LEU A 137 8.11 6.55 21.75
C LEU A 137 9.27 6.29 22.72
N GLN A 138 9.02 5.44 23.72
CA GLN A 138 10.05 4.86 24.57
C GLN A 138 10.54 3.54 23.98
N ALA A 139 11.77 3.14 24.29
CA ALA A 139 12.28 1.83 23.87
C ALA A 139 11.41 0.66 24.38
N SER A 140 10.77 0.82 25.55
CA SER A 140 9.82 -0.14 26.13
C SER A 140 8.50 -0.27 25.35
N ASP A 141 8.18 0.67 24.44
CA ASP A 141 7.02 0.57 23.56
C ASP A 141 7.28 -0.37 22.38
N LEU A 142 8.54 -0.63 22.08
CA LEU A 142 8.91 -1.60 21.04
C LEU A 142 8.72 -3.04 21.52
N ARG A 143 8.47 -3.95 20.60
CA ARG A 143 8.28 -5.36 20.91
C ARG A 143 9.63 -6.01 21.21
N GLU A 144 9.79 -6.52 22.42
CA GLU A 144 11.01 -7.18 22.88
C GLU A 144 11.36 -8.40 21.99
N GLY A 145 12.65 -8.57 21.71
CA GLY A 145 13.18 -9.69 20.90
C GLY A 145 13.02 -9.51 19.40
N LEU A 146 12.40 -8.41 18.93
CA LEU A 146 12.25 -8.11 17.50
C LEU A 146 13.05 -6.86 17.10
N PRO A 147 13.82 -6.93 16.00
CA PRO A 147 14.61 -5.79 15.56
C PRO A 147 13.77 -4.75 14.82
N CYS A 148 14.13 -3.47 14.93
CA CYS A 148 13.80 -2.48 13.92
C CYS A 148 14.67 -2.78 12.69
N GLN A 149 14.06 -3.22 11.59
CA GLN A 149 14.79 -3.82 10.46
C GLN A 149 14.31 -3.31 9.12
N LEU A 150 15.27 -2.98 8.26
CA LEU A 150 15.00 -2.70 6.86
C LEU A 150 14.59 -3.97 6.13
N MET A 151 13.46 -3.91 5.43
CA MET A 151 13.03 -4.93 4.49
C MET A 151 13.22 -4.43 3.05
N ARG A 152 14.02 -5.15 2.25
CA ARG A 152 14.26 -4.85 0.84
C ARG A 152 13.21 -5.53 -0.03
N GLY A 153 12.44 -4.73 -0.76
CA GLY A 153 11.42 -5.19 -1.71
C GLY A 153 11.39 -4.33 -2.95
N GLY A 154 10.34 -4.41 -3.73
CA GLY A 154 10.11 -3.49 -4.85
C GLY A 154 10.08 -2.02 -4.39
N VAL A 155 9.44 -1.77 -3.26
CA VAL A 155 9.64 -0.58 -2.42
C VAL A 155 10.12 -1.08 -1.06
N SER A 156 11.13 -0.44 -0.49
CA SER A 156 11.76 -0.85 0.78
C SER A 156 11.29 0.02 1.93
N PHE A 157 11.12 -0.56 3.11
CA PHE A 157 10.66 0.14 4.31
C PHE A 157 11.40 -0.32 5.56
N LEU A 158 11.53 0.58 6.54
CA LEU A 158 11.96 0.23 7.89
C LEU A 158 10.77 -0.35 8.67
N MET A 159 10.83 -1.63 9.04
CA MET A 159 9.84 -2.27 9.91
C MET A 159 10.12 -1.95 11.37
N VAL A 160 9.10 -1.48 12.07
CA VAL A 160 9.19 -1.13 13.49
C VAL A 160 8.05 -1.83 14.25
N PRO A 161 8.31 -2.98 14.89
CA PRO A 161 7.31 -3.69 15.67
C PRO A 161 7.13 -3.03 17.04
N VAL A 162 5.90 -2.62 17.36
CA VAL A 162 5.54 -2.12 18.69
C VAL A 162 4.74 -3.17 19.48
N ARG A 163 4.65 -3.00 20.79
CA ARG A 163 4.02 -3.99 21.69
C ARG A 163 2.52 -4.02 21.57
N GLU A 164 1.89 -2.86 21.39
CA GLU A 164 0.43 -2.68 21.51
C GLU A 164 -0.09 -1.53 20.63
N LEU A 165 -1.37 -1.55 20.32
CA LEU A 165 -2.07 -0.52 19.56
C LEU A 165 -1.96 0.87 20.20
N ALA A 166 -1.92 0.93 21.55
CA ALA A 166 -1.76 2.19 22.25
C ALA A 166 -0.43 2.89 21.95
N ALA A 167 0.63 2.14 21.65
CA ALA A 167 1.90 2.72 21.20
C ALA A 167 1.77 3.39 19.84
N LEU A 168 1.05 2.76 18.88
CA LEU A 168 0.77 3.37 17.57
C LEU A 168 0.03 4.71 17.70
N ARG A 169 -0.93 4.80 18.63
CA ARG A 169 -1.70 6.03 18.86
C ARG A 169 -0.86 7.15 19.46
N ARG A 170 0.21 6.82 20.19
CA ARG A 170 1.11 7.80 20.81
C ARG A 170 2.20 8.32 19.88
N ILE A 171 2.38 7.75 18.70
CA ILE A 171 3.40 8.21 17.75
C ILE A 171 3.23 9.71 17.50
N ASN A 172 4.30 10.44 17.79
CA ASN A 172 4.45 11.88 17.50
C ASN A 172 5.89 12.10 17.04
N MET A 173 6.15 11.89 15.73
CA MET A 173 7.48 11.84 15.17
C MET A 173 8.23 13.16 15.28
N ASP A 174 9.48 13.07 15.65
CA ASP A 174 10.49 14.09 15.38
C ASP A 174 10.98 13.93 13.95
N ARG A 175 10.51 14.80 13.05
CA ARG A 175 10.80 14.71 11.60
C ARG A 175 12.30 14.71 11.29
N PRO A 176 13.14 15.64 11.82
CA PRO A 176 14.58 15.60 11.65
C PRO A 176 15.24 14.31 12.15
N ALA A 177 14.85 13.85 13.34
CA ALA A 177 15.40 12.63 13.92
C ALA A 177 15.02 11.39 13.09
N LEU A 178 13.77 11.28 12.65
CA LEU A 178 13.34 10.15 11.81
C LEU A 178 14.04 10.17 10.45
N LYS A 179 14.23 11.34 9.82
CA LYS A 179 15.04 11.46 8.61
C LYS A 179 16.47 10.98 8.80
N ALA A 180 17.09 11.29 9.93
CA ALA A 180 18.44 10.83 10.25
C ALA A 180 18.52 9.31 10.40
N VAL A 181 17.47 8.64 10.89
CA VAL A 181 17.38 7.18 10.95
C VAL A 181 17.19 6.57 9.56
N LEU A 182 16.33 7.16 8.72
CA LEU A 182 15.93 6.59 7.43
C LEU A 182 16.96 6.84 6.31
N ALA A 183 17.64 7.99 6.31
CA ALA A 183 18.56 8.39 5.24
C ALA A 183 19.69 7.38 4.96
N PRO A 184 20.40 6.84 5.97
CA PRO A 184 21.44 5.83 5.74
C PRO A 184 20.91 4.52 5.13
N LEU A 185 19.62 4.22 5.33
CA LEU A 185 18.95 3.03 4.78
C LEU A 185 18.49 3.23 3.33
N GLY A 186 18.43 4.49 2.86
CA GLY A 186 17.92 4.84 1.54
C GLY A 186 16.42 4.64 1.39
N VAL A 187 15.64 4.80 2.48
CA VAL A 187 14.18 4.69 2.48
C VAL A 187 13.54 5.98 2.98
N SER A 188 12.28 6.22 2.57
CA SER A 188 11.54 7.43 2.92
C SER A 188 10.67 7.29 4.16
N ALA A 189 10.31 6.06 4.55
CA ALA A 189 9.32 5.84 5.58
C ALA A 189 9.62 4.63 6.47
N ALA A 190 9.09 4.69 7.70
CA ALA A 190 8.98 3.58 8.61
C ALA A 190 7.55 3.03 8.60
N TYR A 191 7.40 1.71 8.59
CA TYR A 191 6.14 1.02 8.78
C TYR A 191 6.08 0.45 10.19
N VAL A 192 5.29 1.11 11.02
CA VAL A 192 5.17 0.79 12.45
C VAL A 192 3.92 -0.05 12.64
N PHE A 193 4.02 -1.20 13.30
CA PHE A 193 2.90 -2.12 13.43
C PHE A 193 2.82 -2.79 14.80
N ALA A 194 1.60 -3.06 15.25
CA ALA A 194 1.25 -3.76 16.48
C ALA A 194 0.57 -5.10 16.18
N PRO A 195 0.78 -6.17 16.99
CA PRO A 195 0.18 -7.49 16.80
C PRO A 195 -1.25 -7.58 17.36
N GLU A 196 -2.04 -6.57 17.10
CA GLU A 196 -3.46 -6.46 17.50
C GLU A 196 -4.14 -5.43 16.60
N GLY A 197 -5.46 -5.51 16.44
CA GLY A 197 -6.26 -4.56 15.69
C GLY A 197 -7.28 -3.83 16.55
N VAL A 198 -7.97 -2.87 15.92
CA VAL A 198 -9.17 -2.23 16.48
C VAL A 198 -10.35 -3.21 16.38
N GLU A 199 -10.46 -3.88 15.22
CA GLU A 199 -11.48 -4.88 15.00
C GLU A 199 -11.05 -6.25 15.58
N PRO A 200 -11.96 -6.99 16.25
CA PRO A 200 -11.60 -8.23 16.96
C PRO A 200 -10.95 -9.32 16.11
N GLU A 201 -11.21 -9.34 14.82
CA GLU A 201 -10.69 -10.36 13.90
C GLU A 201 -9.41 -9.95 13.18
N THR A 202 -8.79 -8.84 13.56
CA THR A 202 -7.59 -8.30 12.93
C THR A 202 -6.35 -8.77 13.67
N ASP A 203 -5.37 -9.26 12.91
CA ASP A 203 -4.10 -9.74 13.46
C ASP A 203 -3.09 -8.62 13.72
N VAL A 204 -3.14 -7.56 12.89
CA VAL A 204 -2.13 -6.49 12.90
C VAL A 204 -2.76 -5.15 12.57
N HIS A 205 -2.39 -4.11 13.31
CA HIS A 205 -2.64 -2.72 12.95
C HIS A 205 -1.33 -2.02 12.61
N ALA A 206 -1.32 -1.23 11.54
CA ALA A 206 -0.11 -0.55 11.09
C ALA A 206 -0.32 0.94 10.80
N ARG A 207 0.81 1.68 10.75
CA ARG A 207 0.89 3.07 10.30
C ARG A 207 2.13 3.25 9.43
N LEU A 208 2.00 4.04 8.35
CA LEU A 208 3.14 4.49 7.54
C LEU A 208 3.58 5.87 8.02
N ILE A 209 4.78 5.97 8.57
CA ILE A 209 5.34 7.22 9.08
C ILE A 209 6.41 7.74 8.12
N ASP A 210 6.04 8.74 7.34
CA ASP A 210 6.91 9.40 6.34
C ASP A 210 7.19 10.85 6.81
N PRO A 211 8.45 11.18 7.18
CA PRO A 211 8.78 12.52 7.66
C PRO A 211 8.73 13.60 6.56
N ASP A 212 8.63 13.23 5.28
CA ASP A 212 8.52 14.16 4.16
C ASP A 212 7.08 14.45 3.75
N ASN A 213 6.12 13.65 4.22
CA ASN A 213 4.70 13.87 3.96
C ASN A 213 4.03 14.71 5.04
N ALA A 214 3.05 15.55 4.62
CA ALA A 214 2.21 16.32 5.53
C ALA A 214 1.13 15.46 6.20
N GLY A 215 0.71 14.39 5.53
CA GLY A 215 -0.28 13.42 6.01
C GLY A 215 0.26 12.00 5.91
N GLU A 216 -0.37 11.06 6.60
CA GLU A 216 -0.07 9.65 6.49
C GLU A 216 -0.86 9.02 5.34
N ASP A 217 -0.29 7.99 4.73
CA ASP A 217 -1.01 7.15 3.77
C ASP A 217 -2.01 6.24 4.51
N PRO A 218 -3.31 6.28 4.18
CA PRO A 218 -4.31 5.53 4.91
C PRO A 218 -4.16 4.00 4.82
N PHE A 219 -3.61 3.47 3.72
CA PHE A 219 -3.32 2.03 3.58
C PHE A 219 -2.23 1.77 2.55
N THR A 220 -1.09 1.25 2.99
CA THR A 220 0.11 1.08 2.17
C THR A 220 0.35 -0.38 1.79
N GLY A 221 -0.14 -0.79 0.64
CA GLY A 221 -0.06 -2.18 0.19
C GLY A 221 1.36 -2.74 0.03
N SER A 222 2.30 -1.92 -0.46
CA SER A 222 3.71 -2.33 -0.60
C SER A 222 4.40 -2.54 0.76
N ALA A 223 4.12 -1.68 1.73
CA ALA A 223 4.64 -1.82 3.09
C ALA A 223 4.00 -3.01 3.83
N ALA A 224 2.71 -3.28 3.58
CA ALA A 224 2.03 -4.46 4.09
C ALA A 224 2.70 -5.77 3.66
N GLY A 225 3.15 -5.84 2.39
CA GLY A 225 3.91 -6.99 1.89
C GLY A 225 5.29 -7.14 2.53
N CYS A 226 5.99 -6.03 2.77
CA CYS A 226 7.25 -6.02 3.53
C CYS A 226 7.02 -6.50 4.98
N MET A 227 5.96 -6.03 5.63
CA MET A 227 5.59 -6.46 6.98
C MET A 227 5.27 -7.96 7.03
N ALA A 228 4.50 -8.48 6.09
CA ALA A 228 4.20 -9.91 6.02
C ALA A 228 5.48 -10.75 5.86
N SER A 229 6.41 -10.29 5.02
CA SER A 229 7.72 -10.92 4.84
C SER A 229 8.57 -10.85 6.12
N TYR A 230 8.56 -9.71 6.82
CA TYR A 230 9.19 -9.55 8.13
C TYR A 230 8.59 -10.52 9.16
N MET A 231 7.27 -10.58 9.25
CA MET A 231 6.57 -11.47 10.19
C MET A 231 6.90 -12.94 9.93
N HIS A 232 6.97 -13.35 8.66
CA HIS A 232 7.39 -14.70 8.29
C HIS A 232 8.85 -14.98 8.70
N ALA A 233 9.77 -14.06 8.38
CA ALA A 233 11.19 -14.21 8.70
C ALA A 233 11.48 -14.31 10.20
N HIS A 234 10.65 -13.68 11.04
CA HIS A 234 10.79 -13.68 12.50
C HIS A 234 9.84 -14.67 13.21
N GLY A 235 9.16 -15.56 12.47
CA GLY A 235 8.30 -16.61 13.04
C GLY A 235 7.07 -16.09 13.78
N LEU A 236 6.52 -14.94 13.36
CA LEU A 236 5.38 -14.29 14.00
C LEU A 236 4.03 -14.75 13.42
N CYS A 237 4.04 -15.48 12.33
CA CYS A 237 2.82 -15.94 11.66
C CYS A 237 2.37 -17.28 12.26
N SER A 238 1.13 -17.36 12.72
CA SER A 238 0.50 -18.61 13.15
C SER A 238 -0.03 -19.46 11.98
N GLY A 239 -0.02 -18.92 10.77
CA GLY A 239 -0.50 -19.52 9.53
C GLY A 239 -0.02 -18.73 8.31
N THR A 240 -0.69 -18.92 7.18
CA THR A 240 -0.35 -18.23 5.92
C THR A 240 -1.20 -16.99 5.66
N ARG A 241 -2.17 -16.66 6.51
CA ARG A 241 -3.06 -15.49 6.35
C ARG A 241 -2.84 -14.51 7.49
N ILE A 242 -2.88 -13.22 7.16
CA ILE A 242 -2.77 -12.11 8.10
C ILE A 242 -3.83 -11.07 7.71
N ARG A 243 -4.73 -10.75 8.63
CA ARG A 243 -5.65 -9.60 8.48
C ARG A 243 -4.98 -8.35 9.02
N LEU A 244 -4.87 -7.36 8.16
CA LEU A 244 -4.21 -6.08 8.43
C LEU A 244 -5.22 -4.96 8.44
N GLU A 245 -5.09 -4.07 9.41
CA GLU A 245 -5.73 -2.76 9.46
C GLU A 245 -4.71 -1.65 9.33
N GLN A 246 -5.13 -0.54 8.70
CA GLN A 246 -4.42 0.74 8.69
C GLN A 246 -5.44 1.87 8.54
N GLY A 247 -5.10 3.09 8.96
CA GLY A 247 -5.90 4.27 8.71
C GLY A 247 -6.96 4.60 9.76
N HIS A 248 -7.24 3.73 10.73
CA HIS A 248 -8.22 3.99 11.81
C HIS A 248 -7.90 5.25 12.63
N ILE A 249 -6.60 5.56 12.80
CA ILE A 249 -6.15 6.76 13.52
C ILE A 249 -6.35 8.03 12.67
N LEU A 250 -6.58 7.86 11.37
CA LEU A 250 -6.76 8.94 10.40
C LEU A 250 -8.25 9.16 10.02
N ASP A 251 -9.17 8.53 10.72
CA ASP A 251 -10.60 8.46 10.37
C ASP A 251 -10.86 7.92 8.94
N ARG A 252 -9.92 7.15 8.41
CA ARG A 252 -10.04 6.45 7.13
C ARG A 252 -9.69 4.97 7.29
N PRO A 253 -10.49 4.21 8.09
CA PRO A 253 -10.21 2.81 8.34
C PRO A 253 -10.16 2.00 7.05
N GLY A 254 -9.11 1.21 6.91
CA GLY A 254 -8.91 0.29 5.80
C GLY A 254 -8.51 -1.09 6.31
N THR A 255 -8.95 -2.14 5.61
CA THR A 255 -8.63 -3.54 5.91
C THR A 255 -8.18 -4.28 4.67
N GLY A 256 -7.17 -5.13 4.84
CA GLY A 256 -6.65 -6.01 3.80
C GLY A 256 -6.33 -7.39 4.35
N GLU A 257 -6.30 -8.37 3.47
CA GLU A 257 -5.89 -9.73 3.77
C GLU A 257 -4.59 -10.05 3.02
N LEU A 258 -3.57 -10.44 3.76
CA LEU A 258 -2.30 -10.92 3.23
C LEU A 258 -2.30 -12.45 3.25
N GLU A 259 -1.81 -13.06 2.17
CA GLU A 259 -1.60 -14.49 2.06
C GLU A 259 -0.13 -14.75 1.72
N LEU A 260 0.53 -15.54 2.56
CA LEU A 260 1.91 -15.98 2.37
C LEU A 260 1.91 -17.21 1.46
N ILE A 261 2.52 -17.12 0.31
CA ILE A 261 2.72 -18.25 -0.59
C ILE A 261 4.10 -18.85 -0.30
N LEU A 262 4.07 -20.06 0.22
CA LEU A 262 5.29 -20.78 0.60
C LEU A 262 5.67 -21.79 -0.48
N ALA A 263 6.96 -21.89 -0.77
CA ALA A 263 7.51 -22.91 -1.63
C ALA A 263 7.30 -24.29 -0.98
N PRO A 264 6.66 -25.27 -1.68
CA PRO A 264 6.26 -26.55 -1.09
C PRO A 264 7.42 -27.34 -0.45
N ASP A 265 8.59 -27.30 -1.08
CA ASP A 265 9.72 -28.14 -0.69
C ASP A 265 10.58 -27.55 0.45
N SER A 266 10.54 -26.23 0.66
CA SER A 266 11.45 -25.54 1.58
C SER A 266 10.76 -24.72 2.66
N GLY A 267 9.47 -24.46 2.53
CA GLY A 267 8.74 -23.56 3.42
C GLY A 267 9.19 -22.10 3.31
N LYS A 268 10.07 -21.78 2.35
CA LYS A 268 10.48 -20.39 2.11
C LYS A 268 9.33 -19.59 1.52
N LEU A 269 9.28 -18.32 1.86
CA LEU A 269 8.31 -17.38 1.29
C LEU A 269 8.66 -17.15 -0.20
N ASP A 270 7.72 -17.47 -1.08
CA ASP A 270 7.84 -17.35 -2.54
C ASP A 270 7.16 -16.09 -3.05
N ALA A 271 6.00 -15.76 -2.48
CA ALA A 271 5.27 -14.56 -2.81
C ALA A 271 4.40 -14.10 -1.63
N VAL A 272 3.99 -12.83 -1.65
CA VAL A 272 2.94 -12.29 -0.79
C VAL A 272 1.79 -11.83 -1.66
N ARG A 273 0.58 -12.31 -1.39
CA ARG A 273 -0.65 -11.84 -2.03
C ARG A 273 -1.36 -10.88 -1.10
N LEU A 274 -1.75 -9.74 -1.61
CA LEU A 274 -2.54 -8.75 -0.88
C LEU A 274 -3.89 -8.58 -1.54
N GLY A 275 -4.94 -8.95 -0.82
CA GLY A 275 -6.34 -8.79 -1.22
C GLY A 275 -6.98 -7.60 -0.52
N GLY A 276 -7.78 -6.83 -1.26
CA GLY A 276 -8.58 -5.74 -0.73
C GLY A 276 -9.91 -5.60 -1.44
N THR A 277 -10.96 -5.24 -0.68
CA THR A 277 -12.20 -4.71 -1.24
C THR A 277 -11.97 -3.27 -1.70
N ALA A 278 -12.87 -2.74 -2.52
CA ALA A 278 -12.89 -1.32 -2.84
C ALA A 278 -14.32 -0.87 -3.13
N VAL A 279 -14.55 0.44 -3.09
CA VAL A 279 -15.85 1.05 -3.37
C VAL A 279 -15.68 2.35 -4.15
N SER A 280 -16.48 2.53 -5.21
CA SER A 280 -16.52 3.80 -5.95
C SER A 280 -17.29 4.85 -5.15
N SER A 281 -16.67 5.99 -4.86
CA SER A 281 -17.24 7.03 -4.00
C SER A 281 -17.63 8.31 -4.75
N ALA A 282 -17.03 8.58 -5.91
CA ALA A 282 -17.40 9.72 -6.76
C ALA A 282 -17.03 9.46 -8.22
N SER A 283 -17.66 10.19 -9.14
CA SER A 283 -17.27 10.25 -10.54
C SER A 283 -17.60 11.60 -11.14
N GLY A 284 -16.90 11.97 -12.21
CA GLY A 284 -17.10 13.25 -12.88
C GLY A 284 -16.31 13.37 -14.17
N THR A 285 -16.31 14.57 -14.72
CA THR A 285 -15.55 14.91 -15.94
C THR A 285 -14.54 16.01 -15.62
N LEU A 286 -13.28 15.74 -15.91
CA LEU A 286 -12.21 16.74 -15.92
C LEU A 286 -12.14 17.38 -17.31
N ARG A 287 -11.83 18.66 -17.37
CA ARG A 287 -11.66 19.44 -18.60
C ARG A 287 -10.41 20.28 -18.47
N TRP A 288 -9.54 20.31 -19.50
CA TRP A 288 -8.31 21.09 -19.52
C TRP A 288 -7.96 21.65 -20.89
#